data_2296f1e6af8b477ba180ab8fe2f0fd40
#
_entry.id   2296f1e6af8b477ba180ab8fe2f0fd40
#
_cell.length_a   1.000
_cell.length_b   1.000
_cell.length_c   1.000
_cell.angle_alpha   90.00
_cell.angle_beta   90.00
_cell.angle_gamma   90.00
#
_symmetry.space_group_name_H-M   'P 1'
#
loop_
_entity.id
_entity.type
_entity.pdbx_description
1 polymer ?
#
loop_
_entity_poly.entity_id
_entity_poly.type
_entity_poly.pdbx_seq_one_letter_code
_entity_poly.pdbx_strand_id
1 'polypeptide(L)'
;MLLPLLASLAPQVGVNLESVRDWHRQTPFVDAFKSSRPWISHQSWTHPGGFVWGGGPTPDLDADGWPQSLQPDQLLDAIVFADQGGNYPHGVYTIRYEGVGTVQPEIGGDGRLTILQQSPGLIRCDIKVPNDGYFILRISSIQQPIRNIRIYLPGFDQSDRVFHPDFVDSVKPFQVLRFMNWQRINDSPVTSWQDIPDTDYSTQAVRAGVAPAYMARLCNLIDADMWVCVPHMADDQYVRNLAALLDSALEPDLSIYVEYSNEVWNGIFNQNSYASVQGQALASTPWTAAWRFYSQRSVQVLQLFQNNLSSSRRLIRVLAGQSANPWIGQQIMDWQNAYQHADAYAVAPYFGASLGSSSNAPITSGMDLRTLLYACEMDSQYQHEQRTAQNAIEAQQRGLDLIAYEGGQHLVGVGTALNNQTLTDLFIAANRHPDMRGIYYRDLQRWQGAGGKMFMAYRLTGEPSKYGSFGLLEYQSQTRRTAHKWAGIMDFIGR
;
A
#
# COMPACT_ATOMS: atom_id res chain seq x y z
N MET A 1 -38.65 -4.02 32.27
CA MET A 1 -37.67 -4.79 31.48
C MET A 1 -36.86 -3.77 30.69
N LEU A 2 -35.71 -3.33 31.27
CA LEU A 2 -34.80 -2.36 30.65
C LEU A 2 -34.00 -3.13 29.60
N LEU A 3 -34.19 -2.80 28.31
CA LEU A 3 -33.30 -3.22 27.24
C LEU A 3 -31.89 -2.68 27.57
N PRO A 4 -30.85 -3.49 27.52
CA PRO A 4 -29.49 -2.97 27.64
C PRO A 4 -29.28 -2.02 26.47
N LEU A 5 -28.88 -0.77 26.74
CA LEU A 5 -28.27 0.10 25.75
C LEU A 5 -27.08 -0.68 25.18
N LEU A 6 -27.21 -1.17 23.97
CA LEU A 6 -26.09 -1.57 23.14
C LEU A 6 -25.23 -0.32 23.00
N ALA A 7 -24.15 -0.26 23.76
CA ALA A 7 -23.12 0.71 23.49
C ALA A 7 -22.73 0.51 22.02
N SER A 8 -23.07 1.45 21.18
CA SER A 8 -22.62 1.52 19.80
C SER A 8 -21.09 1.52 19.89
N LEU A 9 -20.48 0.38 19.56
CA LEU A 9 -19.04 0.33 19.36
C LEU A 9 -18.70 1.45 18.38
N ALA A 10 -17.70 2.27 18.72
CA ALA A 10 -17.25 3.33 17.84
C ALA A 10 -16.97 2.74 16.44
N PRO A 11 -17.35 3.45 15.36
CA PRO A 11 -17.15 2.94 14.01
C PRO A 11 -15.70 2.65 13.76
N GLN A 12 -15.39 1.43 13.32
CA GLN A 12 -14.01 1.01 13.05
C GLN A 12 -13.61 1.39 11.63
N VAL A 13 -12.62 2.26 11.53
CA VAL A 13 -12.02 2.65 10.24
C VAL A 13 -10.52 2.40 10.29
N GLY A 14 -10.06 1.66 9.30
CA GLY A 14 -8.64 1.46 9.03
C GLY A 14 -8.23 2.14 7.73
N VAL A 15 -6.97 1.98 7.35
CA VAL A 15 -6.43 2.54 6.12
C VAL A 15 -5.45 1.60 5.43
N ASN A 16 -5.53 1.54 4.10
CA ASN A 16 -4.48 0.96 3.27
C ASN A 16 -3.31 1.94 3.15
N LEU A 17 -2.10 1.49 3.39
CA LEU A 17 -0.90 2.30 3.21
C LEU A 17 -0.51 2.37 1.73
N GLU A 18 0.18 3.43 1.32
CA GLU A 18 0.82 3.50 0.01
C GLU A 18 2.11 2.67 0.02
N SER A 19 2.48 2.07 -1.11
CA SER A 19 3.73 1.31 -1.21
C SER A 19 4.96 2.20 -0.98
N VAL A 20 6.04 1.60 -0.48
CA VAL A 20 7.31 2.30 -0.28
C VAL A 20 8.06 2.39 -1.61
N ARG A 21 8.27 3.64 -2.10
CA ARG A 21 8.93 3.95 -3.37
C ARG A 21 9.56 5.34 -3.32
N ASP A 22 10.63 5.52 -4.08
CA ASP A 22 11.31 6.80 -4.26
C ASP A 22 10.46 7.88 -4.92
N TRP A 23 9.45 7.52 -5.72
CA TRP A 23 8.56 8.46 -6.42
C TRP A 23 7.21 8.70 -5.71
N HIS A 24 6.91 8.00 -4.61
CA HIS A 24 5.68 8.25 -3.88
C HIS A 24 5.82 9.43 -2.92
N ARG A 25 4.77 10.24 -2.85
CA ARG A 25 4.70 11.45 -2.01
C ARG A 25 4.42 11.12 -0.53
N GLN A 26 4.87 9.94 -0.10
CA GLN A 26 4.84 9.46 1.27
C GLN A 26 6.25 9.05 1.68
N THR A 27 6.71 9.57 2.79
CA THR A 27 8.05 9.31 3.33
C THR A 27 7.90 8.65 4.70
N PRO A 28 7.74 7.31 4.77
CA PRO A 28 7.45 6.64 6.03
C PRO A 28 8.65 6.57 6.96
N PHE A 29 9.88 6.49 6.44
CA PHE A 29 11.10 6.34 7.21
C PHE A 29 11.86 7.65 7.38
N VAL A 30 12.52 7.85 8.54
CA VAL A 30 13.46 8.97 8.74
C VAL A 30 14.79 8.73 8.01
N ASP A 31 15.12 7.48 7.73
CA ASP A 31 16.20 7.07 6.84
C ASP A 31 15.63 6.94 5.41
N ALA A 32 15.85 7.95 4.59
CA ALA A 32 15.34 8.00 3.22
C ALA A 32 15.91 6.87 2.34
N PHE A 33 17.07 6.30 2.68
CA PHE A 33 17.66 5.19 1.93
C PHE A 33 16.77 3.94 1.98
N LYS A 34 16.00 3.75 3.06
CA LYS A 34 15.02 2.65 3.17
C LYS A 34 13.88 2.73 2.13
N SER A 35 13.66 3.90 1.52
CA SER A 35 12.68 4.09 0.43
C SER A 35 13.33 4.21 -0.95
N SER A 36 14.66 4.14 -1.03
CA SER A 36 15.37 4.28 -2.30
C SER A 36 15.11 3.11 -3.24
N ARG A 37 15.16 3.40 -4.53
CA ARG A 37 15.15 2.35 -5.57
C ARG A 37 16.35 1.43 -5.39
N PRO A 38 16.21 0.09 -5.60
CA PRO A 38 17.34 -0.82 -5.66
C PRO A 38 18.41 -0.32 -6.65
N TRP A 39 19.67 -0.68 -6.40
CA TRP A 39 20.78 -0.24 -7.20
C TRP A 39 20.56 -0.40 -8.70
N ILE A 40 20.77 0.69 -9.43
CA ILE A 40 20.77 0.73 -10.89
C ILE A 40 22.23 0.78 -11.32
N SER A 41 22.64 -0.19 -12.14
CA SER A 41 24.00 -0.26 -12.68
C SER A 41 24.08 0.43 -14.03
N HIS A 42 25.06 1.31 -14.18
CA HIS A 42 25.30 2.07 -15.40
C HIS A 42 26.67 1.76 -15.98
N GLN A 43 26.77 1.91 -17.29
CA GLN A 43 28.02 2.04 -17.99
C GLN A 43 28.51 3.48 -17.82
N SER A 44 29.77 3.69 -17.37
CA SER A 44 30.27 5.02 -17.05
C SER A 44 30.66 5.82 -18.31
N TRP A 45 30.93 7.11 -18.11
CA TRP A 45 31.37 8.02 -19.16
C TRP A 45 32.74 7.65 -19.76
N THR A 46 33.58 6.91 -19.02
CA THR A 46 34.91 6.45 -19.44
C THR A 46 34.89 5.23 -20.34
N HIS A 47 33.74 4.54 -20.41
CA HIS A 47 33.53 3.42 -21.31
C HIS A 47 33.64 3.86 -22.78
N PRO A 48 34.26 3.08 -23.69
CA PRO A 48 34.40 3.44 -25.10
C PRO A 48 33.05 3.73 -25.82
N GLY A 49 31.93 3.14 -25.34
CA GLY A 49 30.58 3.42 -25.81
C GLY A 49 29.87 4.60 -25.13
N GLY A 50 30.52 5.28 -24.18
CA GLY A 50 29.94 6.37 -23.38
C GLY A 50 28.98 5.89 -22.30
N PHE A 51 28.35 6.85 -21.65
CA PHE A 51 27.39 6.58 -20.57
C PHE A 51 26.11 5.93 -21.10
N VAL A 52 25.68 4.84 -20.46
CA VAL A 52 24.39 4.17 -20.74
C VAL A 52 23.66 3.93 -19.42
N TRP A 53 22.51 4.59 -19.26
CA TRP A 53 21.65 4.40 -18.11
C TRP A 53 21.09 2.98 -18.08
N GLY A 54 21.27 2.26 -16.94
CA GLY A 54 20.82 0.87 -16.79
C GLY A 54 21.61 -0.15 -17.62
N GLY A 55 22.64 0.29 -18.36
CA GLY A 55 23.44 -0.56 -19.27
C GLY A 55 24.69 -1.16 -18.65
N GLY A 56 24.89 -1.01 -17.35
CA GLY A 56 26.03 -1.58 -16.65
C GLY A 56 25.89 -3.08 -16.34
N PRO A 57 26.98 -3.72 -15.93
CA PRO A 57 26.96 -5.11 -15.47
C PRO A 57 26.05 -5.29 -14.25
N THR A 58 25.61 -6.52 -13.99
CA THR A 58 24.85 -6.83 -12.75
C THR A 58 25.65 -6.38 -11.52
N PRO A 59 25.03 -5.65 -10.58
CA PRO A 59 25.71 -5.25 -9.36
C PRO A 59 26.19 -6.45 -8.53
N ASP A 60 27.39 -6.37 -8.01
CA ASP A 60 27.94 -7.30 -7.02
C ASP A 60 27.49 -6.86 -5.63
N LEU A 61 26.49 -7.56 -5.07
CA LEU A 61 25.84 -7.23 -3.81
C LEU A 61 25.98 -8.39 -2.82
N ASP A 62 26.08 -8.07 -1.52
CA ASP A 62 25.91 -9.08 -0.45
C ASP A 62 24.44 -9.46 -0.24
N ALA A 63 24.19 -10.32 0.75
CA ALA A 63 22.85 -10.81 1.08
C ALA A 63 21.87 -9.68 1.50
N ASP A 64 22.40 -8.59 2.06
CA ASP A 64 21.64 -7.43 2.51
C ASP A 64 21.50 -6.34 1.42
N GLY A 65 21.98 -6.63 0.20
CA GLY A 65 21.90 -5.71 -0.93
C GLY A 65 22.91 -4.57 -0.91
N TRP A 66 24.06 -4.73 -0.21
CA TRP A 66 25.12 -3.74 -0.18
C TRP A 66 26.21 -4.02 -1.23
N PRO A 67 26.70 -2.97 -1.94
CA PRO A 67 27.70 -3.12 -2.98
C PRO A 67 29.05 -3.60 -2.44
N GLN A 68 29.57 -4.69 -3.03
CA GLN A 68 30.84 -5.32 -2.64
C GLN A 68 32.00 -4.84 -3.51
N SER A 69 31.77 -4.72 -4.80
CA SER A 69 32.78 -4.29 -5.77
C SER A 69 32.13 -3.61 -6.99
N LEU A 70 32.95 -2.92 -7.79
CA LEU A 70 32.60 -2.43 -9.12
C LEU A 70 33.49 -3.04 -10.18
N GLN A 71 32.89 -3.37 -11.31
CA GLN A 71 33.67 -3.72 -12.52
C GLN A 71 34.25 -2.44 -13.17
N PRO A 72 35.26 -2.56 -14.03
CA PRO A 72 35.74 -1.41 -14.80
C PRO A 72 34.60 -0.70 -15.52
N ASP A 73 34.60 0.62 -15.46
CA ASP A 73 33.58 1.48 -16.09
C ASP A 73 32.13 1.26 -15.58
N GLN A 74 31.96 0.68 -14.41
CA GLN A 74 30.65 0.53 -13.76
C GLN A 74 30.40 1.67 -12.78
N LEU A 75 29.15 2.17 -12.77
CA LEU A 75 28.58 3.07 -11.75
C LEU A 75 27.35 2.45 -11.14
N LEU A 76 27.11 2.67 -9.86
CA LEU A 76 25.87 2.29 -9.18
C LEU A 76 25.15 3.51 -8.66
N ASP A 77 23.87 3.63 -8.99
CA ASP A 77 22.97 4.69 -8.51
C ASP A 77 21.82 4.10 -7.67
N ALA A 78 21.58 4.68 -6.51
CA ALA A 78 20.33 4.51 -5.77
C ALA A 78 19.53 5.82 -5.86
N ILE A 79 18.34 5.77 -6.46
CA ILE A 79 17.44 6.93 -6.52
C ILE A 79 16.72 7.02 -5.18
N VAL A 80 16.92 8.12 -4.46
CA VAL A 80 16.35 8.35 -3.12
C VAL A 80 15.00 9.04 -3.22
N PHE A 81 14.90 10.06 -4.08
CA PHE A 81 13.65 10.74 -4.45
C PHE A 81 13.64 11.01 -5.95
N ALA A 82 12.47 10.83 -6.58
CA ALA A 82 12.24 11.23 -7.97
C ALA A 82 10.78 11.66 -8.16
N ASP A 83 10.53 12.66 -9.01
CA ASP A 83 9.23 13.04 -9.54
C ASP A 83 8.12 13.27 -8.48
N GLN A 84 8.49 13.75 -7.30
CA GLN A 84 7.54 14.00 -6.21
C GLN A 84 6.90 15.39 -6.25
N GLY A 85 7.16 16.20 -7.26
CA GLY A 85 6.61 17.56 -7.39
C GLY A 85 6.96 18.47 -6.21
N GLY A 86 8.19 18.34 -5.67
CA GLY A 86 8.66 19.11 -4.52
C GLY A 86 8.09 18.68 -3.16
N ASN A 87 7.35 17.56 -3.08
CA ASN A 87 6.69 17.12 -1.84
C ASN A 87 7.55 16.15 -1.01
N TYR A 88 8.83 16.42 -0.87
CA TYR A 88 9.74 15.73 0.06
C TYR A 88 10.43 16.77 0.96
N PRO A 89 11.01 16.38 2.10
CA PRO A 89 11.65 17.31 3.02
C PRO A 89 12.84 18.03 2.38
N HIS A 90 12.82 19.36 2.36
CA HIS A 90 13.96 20.18 1.96
C HIS A 90 14.88 20.46 3.15
N GLY A 91 16.18 20.63 2.91
CA GLY A 91 17.16 21.03 3.91
C GLY A 91 18.39 20.15 3.99
N VAL A 92 18.99 20.11 5.17
CA VAL A 92 20.30 19.44 5.37
C VAL A 92 20.11 17.95 5.63
N TYR A 93 20.50 17.14 4.65
CA TYR A 93 20.59 15.70 4.75
C TYR A 93 21.95 15.27 5.31
N THR A 94 21.94 14.19 6.10
CA THR A 94 23.17 13.55 6.60
C THR A 94 23.25 12.13 6.05
N ILE A 95 24.27 11.87 5.25
CA ILE A 95 24.56 10.57 4.65
C ILE A 95 25.70 9.94 5.45
N ARG A 96 25.48 8.75 5.99
CA ARG A 96 26.48 7.94 6.67
C ARG A 96 26.64 6.62 5.93
N TYR A 97 27.85 6.11 5.87
CA TYR A 97 28.17 4.80 5.28
C TYR A 97 29.46 4.25 5.85
N GLU A 98 29.65 2.95 5.74
CA GLU A 98 30.87 2.23 6.06
C GLU A 98 31.55 1.78 4.76
N GLY A 99 32.85 1.50 4.85
CA GLY A 99 33.67 1.09 3.72
C GLY A 99 34.50 2.22 3.12
N VAL A 100 35.23 1.92 2.02
CA VAL A 100 36.14 2.85 1.36
C VAL A 100 35.83 2.89 -0.14
N GLY A 101 35.46 4.06 -0.62
CA GLY A 101 35.10 4.28 -2.02
C GLY A 101 34.71 5.72 -2.29
N THR A 102 34.30 5.98 -3.53
CA THR A 102 33.74 7.28 -3.92
C THR A 102 32.25 7.21 -3.91
N VAL A 103 31.64 7.83 -2.89
CA VAL A 103 30.19 7.95 -2.70
C VAL A 103 29.82 9.42 -2.83
N GLN A 104 28.88 9.76 -3.71
CA GLN A 104 28.50 11.14 -4.00
C GLN A 104 26.99 11.30 -4.12
N PRO A 105 26.39 12.29 -3.44
CA PRO A 105 25.03 12.72 -3.73
C PRO A 105 25.02 13.51 -5.06
N GLU A 106 24.02 13.22 -5.90
CA GLU A 106 23.77 13.94 -7.14
C GLU A 106 22.31 14.37 -7.23
N ILE A 107 22.08 15.48 -7.91
CA ILE A 107 20.76 16.02 -8.12
C ILE A 107 20.53 16.34 -9.59
N GLY A 108 19.35 16.06 -10.10
CA GLY A 108 18.94 16.44 -11.45
C GLY A 108 17.63 17.22 -11.49
N GLY A 109 17.25 17.64 -12.69
CA GLY A 109 16.12 18.54 -12.90
C GLY A 109 16.43 19.96 -12.46
N ASP A 110 15.50 20.61 -11.79
CA ASP A 110 15.62 21.97 -11.25
C ASP A 110 16.17 22.02 -9.81
N GLY A 111 16.69 20.89 -9.33
CA GLY A 111 17.23 20.74 -7.98
C GLY A 111 18.53 21.49 -7.74
N ARG A 112 18.82 21.72 -6.46
CA ARG A 112 20.06 22.33 -5.97
C ARG A 112 20.67 21.47 -4.88
N LEU A 113 21.98 21.25 -4.97
CA LEU A 113 22.79 20.54 -4.01
C LEU A 113 23.95 21.41 -3.57
N THR A 114 24.15 21.55 -2.26
CA THR A 114 25.31 22.20 -1.69
C THR A 114 25.95 21.25 -0.68
N ILE A 115 27.20 20.83 -0.93
CA ILE A 115 27.96 20.02 0.03
C ILE A 115 28.43 20.94 1.16
N LEU A 116 28.02 20.64 2.37
CA LEU A 116 28.39 21.40 3.59
C LEU A 116 29.57 20.75 4.31
N GLN A 117 29.67 19.43 4.26
CA GLN A 117 30.74 18.65 4.86
C GLN A 117 30.90 17.34 4.09
N GLN A 118 32.18 16.93 3.86
CA GLN A 118 32.50 15.62 3.29
C GLN A 118 33.78 15.08 3.94
N SER A 119 33.63 13.87 4.47
CA SER A 119 34.76 13.11 5.04
C SER A 119 34.46 11.61 4.86
N PRO A 120 35.44 10.70 5.03
CA PRO A 120 35.21 9.28 4.92
C PRO A 120 34.03 8.85 5.81
N GLY A 121 33.02 8.18 5.23
CA GLY A 121 31.81 7.68 5.91
C GLY A 121 30.76 8.73 6.29
N LEU A 122 30.98 10.04 5.95
CA LEU A 122 30.05 11.11 6.30
C LEU A 122 29.98 12.19 5.22
N ILE A 123 28.77 12.45 4.73
CA ILE A 123 28.47 13.59 3.86
C ILE A 123 27.28 14.35 4.45
N ARG A 124 27.38 15.67 4.57
CA ARG A 124 26.28 16.55 4.89
C ARG A 124 26.03 17.49 3.70
N CYS A 125 24.80 17.53 3.24
CA CYS A 125 24.46 18.33 2.06
C CYS A 125 23.07 18.96 2.23
N ASP A 126 22.95 20.21 1.78
CA ASP A 126 21.66 20.90 1.67
C ASP A 126 21.04 20.58 0.31
N ILE A 127 19.84 20.02 0.34
CA ILE A 127 19.11 19.53 -0.84
C ILE A 127 17.80 20.26 -0.97
N LYS A 128 17.52 20.76 -2.18
CA LYS A 128 16.27 21.37 -2.56
C LYS A 128 15.91 21.01 -4.01
N VAL A 129 14.81 20.31 -4.20
CA VAL A 129 14.25 19.99 -5.52
C VAL A 129 12.80 20.52 -5.56
N PRO A 130 12.56 21.73 -6.11
CA PRO A 130 11.28 22.41 -5.94
C PRO A 130 10.13 21.84 -6.75
N ASN A 131 10.39 21.16 -7.87
CA ASN A 131 9.37 20.61 -8.76
C ASN A 131 9.72 19.19 -9.20
N ASP A 132 10.00 19.03 -10.48
CA ASP A 132 10.37 17.75 -11.08
C ASP A 132 11.88 17.60 -11.09
N GLY A 133 12.36 16.59 -10.42
CA GLY A 133 13.78 16.30 -10.32
C GLY A 133 14.00 15.06 -9.46
N TYR A 134 15.25 14.77 -9.23
CA TYR A 134 15.65 13.57 -8.50
C TYR A 134 16.87 13.82 -7.62
N PHE A 135 16.95 13.06 -6.55
CA PHE A 135 18.13 12.90 -5.71
C PHE A 135 18.64 11.47 -5.82
N ILE A 136 19.92 11.32 -6.19
CA ILE A 136 20.61 10.05 -6.37
C ILE A 136 21.79 9.99 -5.41
N LEU A 137 22.06 8.80 -4.86
CA LEU A 137 23.34 8.46 -4.28
C LEU A 137 24.10 7.60 -5.27
N ARG A 138 25.25 8.11 -5.77
CA ARG A 138 26.14 7.44 -6.74
C ARG A 138 27.36 6.86 -6.08
N ILE A 139 27.74 5.63 -6.46
CA ILE A 139 28.99 4.99 -6.14
C ILE A 139 29.78 4.81 -7.44
N SER A 140 30.96 5.41 -7.51
CA SER A 140 31.85 5.38 -8.69
C SER A 140 33.15 4.65 -8.47
N SER A 141 33.53 4.33 -7.21
CA SER A 141 34.67 3.41 -6.90
C SER A 141 34.39 2.71 -5.56
N ILE A 142 34.86 1.47 -5.42
CA ILE A 142 34.84 0.69 -4.19
C ILE A 142 36.24 0.09 -3.98
N GLN A 143 36.90 0.46 -2.88
CA GLN A 143 38.17 -0.16 -2.43
C GLN A 143 37.90 -1.14 -1.27
N GLN A 144 36.87 -0.87 -0.46
CA GLN A 144 36.29 -1.78 0.55
C GLN A 144 34.81 -1.72 0.44
N PRO A 145 34.09 -2.83 0.62
CA PRO A 145 32.61 -2.89 0.49
C PRO A 145 31.90 -1.71 1.15
N ILE A 146 31.00 -1.08 0.40
CA ILE A 146 30.17 0.02 0.92
C ILE A 146 28.90 -0.56 1.51
N ARG A 147 28.66 -0.33 2.79
CA ARG A 147 27.53 -0.88 3.53
C ARG A 147 26.98 0.10 4.56
N ASN A 148 25.87 -0.27 5.19
CA ASN A 148 25.22 0.50 6.26
C ASN A 148 24.94 1.96 5.86
N ILE A 149 24.61 2.16 4.57
CA ILE A 149 24.24 3.49 4.10
C ILE A 149 22.94 3.93 4.79
N ARG A 150 22.97 5.13 5.38
CA ARG A 150 21.83 5.82 5.96
C ARG A 150 21.76 7.22 5.39
N ILE A 151 20.59 7.63 4.92
CA ILE A 151 20.34 8.99 4.43
C ILE A 151 19.27 9.61 5.34
N TYR A 152 19.73 10.26 6.38
CA TYR A 152 18.80 10.89 7.34
C TYR A 152 18.18 12.14 6.73
N LEU A 153 16.85 12.21 6.83
CA LEU A 153 16.10 13.40 6.50
C LEU A 153 16.52 14.60 7.38
N PRO A 154 16.27 15.85 6.94
CA PRO A 154 16.60 17.04 7.70
C PRO A 154 16.06 16.99 9.14
N GLY A 155 16.97 17.15 10.11
CA GLY A 155 16.64 17.14 11.53
C GLY A 155 16.60 15.76 12.21
N PHE A 156 16.91 14.67 11.50
CA PHE A 156 16.84 13.31 12.06
C PHE A 156 18.20 12.58 12.18
N ASP A 157 19.30 13.22 11.92
CA ASP A 157 20.65 12.63 11.91
C ASP A 157 21.14 12.08 13.27
N GLN A 158 20.48 12.42 14.36
CA GLN A 158 20.72 11.91 15.72
C GLN A 158 19.47 11.28 16.35
N SER A 159 18.50 10.88 15.53
CA SER A 159 17.24 10.34 16.00
C SER A 159 17.25 8.80 15.99
N ASP A 160 16.76 8.20 17.08
CA ASP A 160 16.49 6.75 17.14
C ASP A 160 15.16 6.36 16.48
N ARG A 161 14.45 7.33 15.91
CA ARG A 161 13.17 7.09 15.24
C ARG A 161 13.38 6.30 13.95
N VAL A 162 12.50 5.34 13.72
CA VAL A 162 12.42 4.63 12.43
C VAL A 162 11.49 5.37 11.48
N PHE A 163 10.30 5.75 11.97
CA PHE A 163 9.26 6.35 11.16
C PHE A 163 9.24 7.88 11.29
N HIS A 164 8.94 8.54 10.16
CA HIS A 164 8.78 9.99 10.10
C HIS A 164 7.57 10.43 10.94
N PRO A 165 7.68 11.45 11.82
CA PRO A 165 6.58 11.89 12.66
C PRO A 165 5.29 12.23 11.88
N ASP A 166 5.38 12.98 10.78
CA ASP A 166 4.20 13.33 9.97
C ASP A 166 3.52 12.09 9.37
N PHE A 167 4.28 11.05 9.05
CA PHE A 167 3.72 9.77 8.63
C PHE A 167 2.98 9.10 9.79
N VAL A 168 3.62 9.01 10.95
CA VAL A 168 3.00 8.46 12.17
C VAL A 168 1.72 9.21 12.52
N ASP A 169 1.73 10.54 12.51
CA ASP A 169 0.55 11.36 12.78
C ASP A 169 -0.57 11.15 11.74
N SER A 170 -0.20 10.78 10.52
CA SER A 170 -1.17 10.47 9.47
C SER A 170 -1.87 9.12 9.65
N VAL A 171 -1.21 8.13 10.25
CA VAL A 171 -1.78 6.78 10.44
C VAL A 171 -2.39 6.60 11.83
N LYS A 172 -1.96 7.35 12.82
CA LYS A 172 -2.39 7.25 14.22
C LYS A 172 -3.91 7.32 14.46
N PRO A 173 -4.73 8.06 13.66
CA PRO A 173 -6.18 8.04 13.84
C PRO A 173 -6.86 6.72 13.52
N PHE A 174 -6.24 5.84 12.74
CA PHE A 174 -6.83 4.61 12.25
C PHE A 174 -6.59 3.44 13.21
N GLN A 175 -7.60 2.59 13.37
CA GLN A 175 -7.56 1.44 14.28
C GLN A 175 -6.94 0.20 13.66
N VAL A 176 -6.91 0.12 12.32
CA VAL A 176 -6.32 -1.00 11.57
C VAL A 176 -5.47 -0.47 10.44
N LEU A 177 -4.27 -1.02 10.25
CA LEU A 177 -3.42 -0.75 9.09
C LEU A 177 -3.37 -1.96 8.18
N ARG A 178 -3.78 -1.81 6.90
CA ARG A 178 -3.65 -2.88 5.90
C ARG A 178 -2.38 -2.67 5.08
N PHE A 179 -1.54 -3.69 5.03
CA PHE A 179 -0.21 -3.65 4.45
C PHE A 179 -0.12 -4.21 3.03
N MET A 180 -1.24 -4.40 2.33
CA MET A 180 -1.28 -4.99 0.98
C MET A 180 -0.28 -4.34 0.01
N ASN A 181 -0.20 -3.00 -0.04
CA ASN A 181 0.76 -2.30 -0.90
C ASN A 181 2.20 -2.33 -0.34
N TRP A 182 2.39 -2.30 0.99
CA TRP A 182 3.72 -2.47 1.58
C TRP A 182 4.29 -3.85 1.28
N GLN A 183 3.46 -4.90 1.34
CA GLN A 183 3.82 -6.27 0.98
C GLN A 183 3.88 -6.51 -0.53
N ARG A 184 3.39 -5.55 -1.35
CA ARG A 184 3.31 -5.68 -2.82
C ARG A 184 2.63 -6.97 -3.28
N ILE A 185 1.45 -7.18 -2.75
CA ILE A 185 0.70 -8.44 -2.91
C ILE A 185 0.21 -8.65 -4.35
N ASN A 186 -0.23 -7.59 -5.04
CA ASN A 186 -0.62 -7.72 -6.44
C ASN A 186 0.59 -8.09 -7.29
N ASP A 187 0.44 -9.15 -8.08
CA ASP A 187 1.49 -9.69 -8.97
C ASP A 187 2.79 -10.04 -8.22
N SER A 188 2.69 -10.42 -6.95
CA SER A 188 3.82 -10.72 -6.08
C SER A 188 4.69 -11.85 -6.64
N PRO A 189 6.03 -11.69 -6.70
CA PRO A 189 6.93 -12.77 -7.08
C PRO A 189 7.30 -13.68 -5.90
N VAL A 190 6.83 -13.40 -4.68
CA VAL A 190 7.23 -14.08 -3.46
C VAL A 190 6.68 -15.51 -3.43
N THR A 191 7.55 -16.48 -3.23
CA THR A 191 7.24 -17.91 -3.12
C THR A 191 7.65 -18.49 -1.79
N SER A 192 8.70 -17.95 -1.18
CA SER A 192 9.31 -18.46 0.05
C SER A 192 9.70 -17.33 1.01
N TRP A 193 10.00 -17.69 2.24
CA TRP A 193 10.41 -16.74 3.27
C TRP A 193 11.71 -15.99 2.93
N GLN A 194 12.61 -16.64 2.18
CA GLN A 194 13.90 -16.07 1.77
C GLN A 194 13.77 -14.97 0.69
N ASP A 195 12.62 -14.87 0.05
CA ASP A 195 12.38 -13.88 -1.01
C ASP A 195 12.12 -12.46 -0.45
N ILE A 196 11.75 -12.34 0.84
CA ILE A 196 11.43 -11.05 1.46
C ILE A 196 12.63 -10.45 2.19
N PRO A 197 12.74 -9.10 2.22
CA PRO A 197 13.78 -8.44 2.96
C PRO A 197 13.52 -8.55 4.47
N ASP A 198 14.60 -8.45 5.25
CA ASP A 198 14.54 -8.12 6.66
C ASP A 198 14.75 -6.61 6.91
N THR A 199 14.89 -6.19 8.17
CA THR A 199 15.09 -4.79 8.54
C THR A 199 16.50 -4.28 8.18
N ASP A 200 17.48 -5.15 8.02
CA ASP A 200 18.87 -4.82 7.72
C ASP A 200 19.10 -4.67 6.22
N TYR A 201 18.22 -5.26 5.39
CA TYR A 201 18.32 -5.11 3.94
C TYR A 201 18.37 -3.63 3.53
N SER A 202 19.23 -3.32 2.58
CA SER A 202 19.62 -1.96 2.18
C SER A 202 18.42 -1.03 1.95
N THR A 203 17.40 -1.48 1.22
CA THR A 203 16.16 -0.72 0.95
C THR A 203 14.92 -1.58 1.13
N GLN A 204 13.81 -0.95 1.49
CA GLN A 204 12.49 -1.59 1.59
C GLN A 204 11.62 -1.41 0.33
N ALA A 205 12.15 -0.75 -0.71
CA ALA A 205 11.45 -0.50 -1.97
C ALA A 205 11.61 -1.64 -3.00
N VAL A 206 11.92 -2.85 -2.56
CA VAL A 206 12.10 -4.04 -3.40
C VAL A 206 10.77 -4.61 -3.92
N ARG A 207 10.83 -5.53 -4.89
CA ARG A 207 9.62 -6.18 -5.45
C ARG A 207 8.89 -7.06 -4.44
N ALA A 208 9.59 -7.59 -3.46
CA ALA A 208 9.01 -8.39 -2.38
C ALA A 208 8.35 -7.56 -1.27
N GLY A 209 8.49 -6.23 -1.33
CA GLY A 209 7.87 -5.31 -0.37
C GLY A 209 8.72 -5.02 0.86
N VAL A 210 8.08 -4.55 1.90
CA VAL A 210 8.66 -4.12 3.18
C VAL A 210 8.76 -5.30 4.13
N ALA A 211 9.81 -5.36 4.95
CA ALA A 211 10.00 -6.36 6.00
C ALA A 211 8.81 -6.37 6.99
N PRO A 212 8.22 -7.53 7.29
CA PRO A 212 7.08 -7.62 8.21
C PRO A 212 7.36 -7.09 9.62
N ALA A 213 8.61 -7.11 10.06
CA ALA A 213 9.02 -6.55 11.34
C ALA A 213 8.82 -5.01 11.42
N TYR A 214 9.01 -4.27 10.31
CA TYR A 214 8.67 -2.85 10.27
C TYR A 214 7.16 -2.62 10.35
N MET A 215 6.35 -3.51 9.76
CA MET A 215 4.90 -3.42 9.83
C MET A 215 4.40 -3.60 11.25
N ALA A 216 4.88 -4.63 11.97
CA ALA A 216 4.58 -4.86 13.38
C ALA A 216 5.03 -3.67 14.26
N ARG A 217 6.26 -3.16 14.03
CA ARG A 217 6.78 -2.00 14.76
C ARG A 217 5.92 -0.75 14.56
N LEU A 218 5.35 -0.55 13.36
CA LEU A 218 4.45 0.58 13.10
C LEU A 218 3.14 0.41 13.87
N CYS A 219 2.53 -0.77 13.83
CA CYS A 219 1.29 -1.08 14.56
C CYS A 219 1.47 -0.88 16.07
N ASN A 220 2.56 -1.41 16.65
CA ASN A 220 2.89 -1.22 18.07
C ASN A 220 3.05 0.28 18.43
N LEU A 221 3.70 1.06 17.55
CA LEU A 221 3.95 2.49 17.79
C LEU A 221 2.67 3.31 17.90
N ILE A 222 1.62 2.94 17.16
CA ILE A 222 0.37 3.72 17.09
C ILE A 222 -0.83 3.04 17.75
N ASP A 223 -0.63 1.87 18.34
CA ASP A 223 -1.68 1.05 18.97
C ASP A 223 -2.81 0.70 17.98
N ALA A 224 -2.43 0.10 16.83
CA ALA A 224 -3.36 -0.28 15.78
C ALA A 224 -3.26 -1.76 15.44
N ASP A 225 -4.40 -2.40 15.15
CA ASP A 225 -4.48 -3.76 14.64
C ASP A 225 -3.79 -3.87 13.27
N MET A 226 -3.27 -5.06 12.97
CA MET A 226 -2.52 -5.34 11.76
C MET A 226 -3.31 -6.19 10.77
N TRP A 227 -3.42 -5.76 9.51
CA TRP A 227 -3.96 -6.59 8.43
C TRP A 227 -2.86 -6.93 7.43
N VAL A 228 -2.53 -8.22 7.35
CA VAL A 228 -1.56 -8.75 6.41
C VAL A 228 -2.23 -9.59 5.33
N CYS A 229 -1.63 -9.56 4.14
CA CYS A 229 -1.99 -10.40 3.02
C CYS A 229 -0.87 -11.42 2.76
N VAL A 230 -1.22 -12.66 2.47
CA VAL A 230 -0.25 -13.71 2.13
C VAL A 230 -0.09 -13.77 0.62
N PRO A 231 1.13 -13.65 0.04
CA PRO A 231 1.35 -13.71 -1.39
C PRO A 231 0.78 -15.00 -2.02
N HIS A 232 0.22 -14.89 -3.22
CA HIS A 232 -0.52 -15.99 -3.85
C HIS A 232 0.32 -17.25 -4.12
N MET A 233 1.64 -17.11 -4.32
CA MET A 233 2.55 -18.24 -4.55
C MET A 233 3.30 -18.67 -3.28
N ALA A 234 3.09 -18.01 -2.15
CA ALA A 234 3.81 -18.30 -0.92
C ALA A 234 3.55 -19.74 -0.44
N ASP A 235 4.63 -20.42 -0.07
CA ASP A 235 4.58 -21.78 0.47
C ASP A 235 4.09 -21.81 1.93
N ASP A 236 3.82 -23.00 2.44
CA ASP A 236 3.35 -23.16 3.81
C ASP A 236 4.38 -22.74 4.85
N GLN A 237 5.68 -22.83 4.52
CA GLN A 237 6.72 -22.41 5.45
C GLN A 237 6.79 -20.89 5.58
N TYR A 238 6.56 -20.15 4.46
CA TYR A 238 6.37 -18.70 4.49
C TYR A 238 5.26 -18.32 5.48
N VAL A 239 4.10 -18.99 5.36
CA VAL A 239 2.92 -18.70 6.20
C VAL A 239 3.24 -18.94 7.69
N ARG A 240 3.91 -20.05 8.02
CA ARG A 240 4.33 -20.35 9.40
C ARG A 240 5.32 -19.34 9.94
N ASN A 241 6.31 -18.95 9.14
CA ASN A 241 7.33 -17.99 9.54
C ASN A 241 6.73 -16.59 9.76
N LEU A 242 5.81 -16.16 8.87
CA LEU A 242 5.10 -14.90 9.03
C LEU A 242 4.26 -14.89 10.31
N ALA A 243 3.49 -15.96 10.56
CA ALA A 243 2.69 -16.08 11.79
C ALA A 243 3.57 -16.03 13.05
N ALA A 244 4.67 -16.80 13.09
CA ALA A 244 5.58 -16.84 14.23
C ALA A 244 6.27 -15.48 14.48
N LEU A 245 6.69 -14.78 13.39
CA LEU A 245 7.28 -13.45 13.51
C LEU A 245 6.26 -12.47 14.08
N LEU A 246 5.03 -12.45 13.57
CA LEU A 246 4.00 -11.53 14.02
C LEU A 246 3.56 -11.84 15.46
N ASP A 247 3.48 -13.11 15.85
CA ASP A 247 3.16 -13.49 17.23
C ASP A 247 4.19 -12.98 18.23
N SER A 248 5.47 -12.97 17.84
CA SER A 248 6.56 -12.51 18.70
C SER A 248 6.81 -11.01 18.67
N ALA A 249 6.52 -10.33 17.53
CA ALA A 249 6.89 -8.94 17.30
C ALA A 249 5.76 -7.95 17.56
N LEU A 250 4.50 -8.37 17.44
CA LEU A 250 3.33 -7.51 17.65
C LEU A 250 2.92 -7.52 19.12
N GLU A 251 2.52 -6.37 19.68
CA GLU A 251 2.02 -6.29 21.05
C GLU A 251 0.83 -7.26 21.28
N PRO A 252 0.73 -7.90 22.47
CA PRO A 252 -0.20 -9.03 22.69
C PRO A 252 -1.69 -8.67 22.55
N ASP A 253 -2.08 -7.44 22.77
CA ASP A 253 -3.45 -6.93 22.73
C ASP A 253 -3.90 -6.51 21.33
N LEU A 254 -2.96 -6.38 20.38
CA LEU A 254 -3.28 -6.07 19.00
C LEU A 254 -3.71 -7.33 18.21
N SER A 255 -4.74 -7.16 17.39
CA SER A 255 -5.29 -8.24 16.54
C SER A 255 -4.53 -8.34 15.22
N ILE A 256 -4.55 -9.55 14.64
CA ILE A 256 -4.02 -9.81 13.30
C ILE A 256 -5.19 -10.20 12.39
N TYR A 257 -5.42 -9.41 11.34
CA TYR A 257 -6.28 -9.77 10.20
C TYR A 257 -5.43 -10.48 9.16
N VAL A 258 -5.86 -11.64 8.70
CA VAL A 258 -5.15 -12.43 7.67
C VAL A 258 -6.04 -12.68 6.49
N GLU A 259 -5.53 -12.32 5.31
CA GLU A 259 -6.16 -12.53 4.01
C GLU A 259 -5.18 -13.26 3.08
N TYR A 260 -5.66 -14.24 2.31
CA TYR A 260 -4.86 -14.85 1.27
C TYR A 260 -4.90 -14.00 -0.01
N SER A 261 -3.76 -13.45 -0.41
CA SER A 261 -3.57 -12.59 -1.58
C SER A 261 -4.41 -11.30 -1.54
N ASN A 262 -4.80 -10.78 -2.66
CA ASN A 262 -5.69 -9.64 -2.86
C ASN A 262 -6.49 -9.83 -4.13
N GLU A 263 -7.81 -9.60 -4.09
CA GLU A 263 -8.69 -9.60 -5.27
C GLU A 263 -8.47 -10.78 -6.24
N VAL A 264 -8.32 -12.00 -5.73
CA VAL A 264 -8.12 -13.19 -6.60
C VAL A 264 -9.30 -13.41 -7.57
N TRP A 265 -10.46 -12.83 -7.27
CA TRP A 265 -11.62 -12.81 -8.17
C TRP A 265 -11.42 -11.90 -9.41
N ASN A 266 -10.45 -11.00 -9.40
CA ASN A 266 -10.25 -9.97 -10.41
C ASN A 266 -9.26 -10.44 -11.49
N GLY A 267 -9.74 -10.65 -12.71
CA GLY A 267 -8.96 -11.17 -13.84
C GLY A 267 -7.85 -10.23 -14.37
N ILE A 268 -7.71 -9.01 -13.85
CA ILE A 268 -6.62 -8.11 -14.25
C ILE A 268 -5.29 -8.45 -13.58
N PHE A 269 -5.29 -9.24 -12.50
CA PHE A 269 -4.12 -9.58 -11.72
C PHE A 269 -3.60 -11.00 -11.99
N ASN A 270 -2.28 -11.19 -11.88
CA ASN A 270 -1.63 -12.49 -12.07
C ASN A 270 -2.09 -13.54 -11.05
N GLN A 271 -2.46 -13.12 -9.82
CA GLN A 271 -3.00 -14.03 -8.81
C GLN A 271 -4.30 -14.71 -9.24
N ASN A 272 -5.14 -14.07 -10.06
CA ASN A 272 -6.31 -14.73 -10.65
C ASN A 272 -5.91 -15.79 -11.66
N SER A 273 -4.98 -15.48 -12.55
CA SER A 273 -4.46 -16.43 -13.54
C SER A 273 -3.80 -17.64 -12.86
N TYR A 274 -2.98 -17.38 -11.82
CA TYR A 274 -2.37 -18.43 -11.01
C TYR A 274 -3.44 -19.32 -10.37
N ALA A 275 -4.42 -18.71 -9.70
CA ALA A 275 -5.50 -19.46 -9.04
C ALA A 275 -6.34 -20.26 -10.05
N SER A 276 -6.58 -19.74 -11.26
CA SER A 276 -7.26 -20.45 -12.34
C SER A 276 -6.52 -21.72 -12.76
N VAL A 277 -5.19 -21.62 -12.90
CA VAL A 277 -4.35 -22.79 -13.26
C VAL A 277 -4.33 -23.81 -12.13
N GLN A 278 -4.12 -23.38 -10.88
CA GLN A 278 -4.08 -24.29 -9.74
C GLN A 278 -5.45 -24.98 -9.49
N GLY A 279 -6.53 -24.29 -9.80
CA GLY A 279 -7.90 -24.77 -9.61
C GLY A 279 -8.48 -25.59 -10.77
N GLN A 280 -7.73 -25.89 -11.83
CA GLN A 280 -8.24 -26.57 -13.04
C GLN A 280 -8.98 -27.90 -12.74
N ALA A 281 -8.53 -28.65 -11.74
CA ALA A 281 -9.19 -29.87 -11.32
C ALA A 281 -10.47 -29.65 -10.50
N LEU A 282 -10.73 -28.42 -10.05
CA LEU A 282 -11.84 -28.07 -9.15
C LEU A 282 -13.08 -27.59 -9.91
N ALA A 283 -12.93 -27.10 -11.13
CA ALA A 283 -14.03 -26.60 -11.96
C ALA A 283 -13.69 -26.58 -13.45
N SER A 284 -14.74 -26.60 -14.28
CA SER A 284 -14.61 -26.59 -15.75
C SER A 284 -14.36 -25.19 -16.34
N THR A 285 -14.67 -24.11 -15.60
CA THR A 285 -14.48 -22.74 -16.07
C THR A 285 -13.33 -22.07 -15.29
N PRO A 286 -12.47 -21.28 -15.96
CA PRO A 286 -11.29 -20.67 -15.31
C PRO A 286 -11.65 -19.81 -14.10
N TRP A 287 -12.70 -18.98 -14.18
CA TRP A 287 -13.11 -18.12 -13.06
C TRP A 287 -13.62 -18.92 -11.86
N THR A 288 -14.46 -19.95 -12.07
CA THR A 288 -14.91 -20.82 -10.98
C THR A 288 -13.73 -21.63 -10.40
N ALA A 289 -12.80 -22.07 -11.24
CA ALA A 289 -11.57 -22.73 -10.81
C ALA A 289 -10.75 -21.81 -9.89
N ALA A 290 -10.57 -20.53 -10.28
CA ALA A 290 -9.87 -19.55 -9.48
C ALA A 290 -10.55 -19.33 -8.11
N TRP A 291 -11.87 -19.18 -8.07
CA TRP A 291 -12.60 -18.94 -6.81
C TRP A 291 -12.55 -20.15 -5.87
N ARG A 292 -12.67 -21.37 -6.40
CA ARG A 292 -12.57 -22.62 -5.63
C ARG A 292 -11.16 -22.84 -5.08
N PHE A 293 -10.15 -22.59 -5.90
CA PHE A 293 -8.76 -22.64 -5.42
C PHE A 293 -8.49 -21.57 -4.35
N TYR A 294 -8.95 -20.32 -4.59
CA TYR A 294 -8.85 -19.25 -3.60
C TYR A 294 -9.47 -19.67 -2.26
N SER A 295 -10.68 -20.20 -2.29
CA SER A 295 -11.38 -20.68 -1.12
C SER A 295 -10.59 -21.75 -0.37
N GLN A 296 -10.13 -22.79 -1.09
CA GLN A 296 -9.36 -23.89 -0.52
C GLN A 296 -8.02 -23.40 0.06
N ARG A 297 -7.28 -22.58 -0.68
CA ARG A 297 -5.98 -22.09 -0.22
C ARG A 297 -6.12 -21.09 0.93
N SER A 298 -7.15 -20.26 0.91
CA SER A 298 -7.47 -19.36 2.05
C SER A 298 -7.66 -20.18 3.33
N VAL A 299 -8.47 -21.23 3.33
CA VAL A 299 -8.68 -22.06 4.50
C VAL A 299 -7.36 -22.66 5.01
N GLN A 300 -6.50 -23.16 4.11
CA GLN A 300 -5.18 -23.70 4.50
C GLN A 300 -4.30 -22.63 5.16
N VAL A 301 -4.23 -21.44 4.57
CA VAL A 301 -3.46 -20.29 5.11
C VAL A 301 -3.99 -19.89 6.49
N LEU A 302 -5.30 -19.75 6.65
CA LEU A 302 -5.93 -19.35 7.90
C LEU A 302 -5.70 -20.37 9.01
N GLN A 303 -5.76 -21.68 8.69
CA GLN A 303 -5.44 -22.74 9.63
C GLN A 303 -3.95 -22.76 10.02
N LEU A 304 -3.05 -22.52 9.06
CA LEU A 304 -1.61 -22.41 9.35
C LEU A 304 -1.34 -21.24 10.29
N PHE A 305 -1.94 -20.08 10.07
CA PHE A 305 -1.85 -18.96 11.00
C PHE A 305 -2.36 -19.34 12.39
N GLN A 306 -3.58 -19.85 12.48
CA GLN A 306 -4.18 -20.25 13.76
C GLN A 306 -3.31 -21.23 14.55
N ASN A 307 -2.68 -22.20 13.87
CA ASN A 307 -1.85 -23.21 14.49
C ASN A 307 -0.45 -22.72 14.90
N ASN A 308 -0.02 -21.56 14.43
CA ASN A 308 1.31 -20.99 14.70
C ASN A 308 1.26 -19.67 15.50
N LEU A 309 0.09 -19.26 15.96
CA LEU A 309 -0.09 -18.15 16.89
C LEU A 309 -0.30 -18.65 18.31
N SER A 310 0.08 -17.87 19.31
CA SER A 310 -0.26 -18.12 20.70
C SER A 310 -1.78 -18.11 20.90
N SER A 311 -2.29 -18.88 21.86
CA SER A 311 -3.73 -19.00 22.13
C SER A 311 -4.38 -17.70 22.63
N SER A 312 -3.57 -16.74 23.11
CA SER A 312 -4.02 -15.41 23.55
C SER A 312 -4.14 -14.40 22.41
N ARG A 313 -3.52 -14.70 21.24
CA ARG A 313 -3.51 -13.78 20.08
C ARG A 313 -4.88 -13.76 19.40
N ARG A 314 -5.46 -12.57 19.22
CA ARG A 314 -6.69 -12.40 18.46
C ARG A 314 -6.42 -12.43 16.96
N LEU A 315 -6.86 -13.50 16.30
CA LEU A 315 -6.81 -13.69 14.86
C LEU A 315 -8.18 -13.40 14.25
N ILE A 316 -8.22 -12.57 13.20
CA ILE A 316 -9.40 -12.35 12.36
C ILE A 316 -9.11 -12.98 11.00
N ARG A 317 -9.82 -14.04 10.68
CA ARG A 317 -9.65 -14.82 9.46
C ARG A 317 -10.57 -14.27 8.37
N VAL A 318 -9.99 -13.82 7.26
CA VAL A 318 -10.72 -13.07 6.23
C VAL A 318 -10.83 -13.87 4.94
N LEU A 319 -12.06 -14.00 4.43
CA LEU A 319 -12.36 -14.37 3.04
C LEU A 319 -12.79 -13.11 2.29
N ALA A 320 -12.29 -12.91 1.07
CA ALA A 320 -12.58 -11.70 0.30
C ALA A 320 -13.27 -12.02 -1.04
N GLY A 321 -14.17 -11.12 -1.48
CA GLY A 321 -14.88 -11.25 -2.75
C GLY A 321 -15.23 -9.91 -3.38
N GLN A 322 -16.05 -9.93 -4.41
CA GLN A 322 -16.41 -8.76 -5.20
C GLN A 322 -17.67 -8.09 -4.65
N SER A 323 -17.59 -6.81 -4.29
CA SER A 323 -18.72 -6.02 -3.80
C SER A 323 -19.89 -5.96 -4.80
N ALA A 324 -19.60 -5.76 -6.09
CA ALA A 324 -20.60 -5.57 -7.13
C ALA A 324 -21.37 -6.85 -7.52
N ASN A 325 -20.84 -8.03 -7.17
CA ASN A 325 -21.45 -9.31 -7.50
C ASN A 325 -21.41 -10.26 -6.27
N PRO A 326 -22.39 -10.21 -5.38
CA PRO A 326 -22.45 -11.06 -4.17
C PRO A 326 -22.41 -12.56 -4.46
N TRP A 327 -22.82 -13.00 -5.65
CA TRP A 327 -22.76 -14.40 -6.05
C TRP A 327 -21.33 -14.96 -6.05
N ILE A 328 -20.33 -14.13 -6.40
CA ILE A 328 -18.92 -14.55 -6.29
C ILE A 328 -18.56 -14.86 -4.83
N GLY A 329 -19.02 -14.02 -3.90
CA GLY A 329 -18.86 -14.25 -2.46
C GLY A 329 -19.49 -15.56 -1.99
N GLN A 330 -20.73 -15.86 -2.46
CA GLN A 330 -21.37 -17.16 -2.18
C GLN A 330 -20.50 -18.33 -2.67
N GLN A 331 -20.00 -18.27 -3.94
CA GLN A 331 -19.13 -19.32 -4.48
C GLN A 331 -17.85 -19.53 -3.66
N ILE A 332 -17.27 -18.45 -3.13
CA ILE A 332 -16.07 -18.51 -2.29
C ILE A 332 -16.40 -19.06 -0.91
N MET A 333 -17.39 -18.51 -0.23
CA MET A 333 -17.72 -18.88 1.15
C MET A 333 -18.27 -20.32 1.26
N ASP A 334 -19.09 -20.75 0.28
CA ASP A 334 -19.78 -22.05 0.34
C ASP A 334 -18.90 -23.21 -0.14
N TRP A 335 -17.81 -22.95 -0.89
CA TRP A 335 -16.94 -24.02 -1.36
C TRP A 335 -16.31 -24.77 -0.19
N GLN A 336 -16.63 -26.07 -0.06
CA GLN A 336 -16.19 -26.95 1.05
C GLN A 336 -16.44 -26.33 2.44
N ASN A 337 -17.49 -25.52 2.57
CA ASN A 337 -17.84 -24.78 3.80
C ASN A 337 -16.71 -23.85 4.31
N ALA A 338 -15.99 -23.19 3.43
CA ALA A 338 -14.88 -22.30 3.78
C ALA A 338 -15.27 -21.25 4.82
N TYR A 339 -16.53 -20.78 4.83
CA TYR A 339 -17.07 -19.83 5.81
C TYR A 339 -16.89 -20.31 7.27
N GLN A 340 -16.85 -21.63 7.55
CA GLN A 340 -16.66 -22.16 8.90
C GLN A 340 -15.22 -21.94 9.43
N HIS A 341 -14.29 -21.57 8.54
CA HIS A 341 -12.89 -21.32 8.86
C HIS A 341 -12.55 -19.83 8.82
N ALA A 342 -13.53 -18.93 8.68
CA ALA A 342 -13.38 -17.49 8.63
C ALA A 342 -14.17 -16.80 9.75
N ASP A 343 -13.81 -15.56 10.06
CA ASP A 343 -14.50 -14.69 11.01
C ASP A 343 -15.17 -13.52 10.27
N ALA A 344 -14.64 -13.16 9.11
CA ALA A 344 -15.15 -12.05 8.31
C ALA A 344 -15.15 -12.37 6.81
N TYR A 345 -16.15 -11.81 6.12
CA TYR A 345 -16.19 -11.69 4.68
C TYR A 345 -15.91 -10.25 4.29
N ALA A 346 -14.96 -10.03 3.38
CA ALA A 346 -14.48 -8.72 3.00
C ALA A 346 -14.79 -8.38 1.55
N VAL A 347 -15.17 -7.12 1.29
CA VAL A 347 -15.46 -6.59 -0.05
C VAL A 347 -14.78 -5.22 -0.25
N ALA A 348 -14.73 -4.71 -1.51
CA ALA A 348 -14.30 -3.35 -1.81
C ALA A 348 -15.49 -2.49 -2.22
N PRO A 349 -16.15 -1.83 -1.27
CA PRO A 349 -17.37 -1.05 -1.52
C PRO A 349 -17.03 0.36 -2.05
N TYR A 350 -16.55 0.46 -3.28
CA TYR A 350 -16.30 1.73 -3.93
C TYR A 350 -17.59 2.36 -4.47
N PHE A 351 -17.72 3.69 -4.33
CA PHE A 351 -18.78 4.47 -4.97
C PHE A 351 -18.24 5.26 -6.18
N GLY A 352 -19.14 5.65 -7.08
CA GLY A 352 -18.82 6.47 -8.26
C GLY A 352 -18.17 5.72 -9.43
N ALA A 353 -17.94 4.41 -9.33
CA ALA A 353 -17.23 3.64 -10.36
C ALA A 353 -17.96 3.66 -11.72
N SER A 354 -19.28 3.68 -11.74
CA SER A 354 -20.08 3.73 -12.96
C SER A 354 -19.85 4.99 -13.79
N LEU A 355 -19.50 6.11 -13.15
CA LEU A 355 -19.30 7.41 -13.79
C LEU A 355 -18.09 7.44 -14.74
N GLY A 356 -17.07 6.60 -14.47
CA GLY A 356 -15.88 6.47 -15.31
C GLY A 356 -15.93 5.34 -16.33
N SER A 357 -17.03 4.59 -16.43
CA SER A 357 -17.17 3.51 -17.40
C SER A 357 -17.12 4.03 -18.85
N SER A 358 -16.64 3.21 -19.79
CA SER A 358 -16.58 3.57 -21.21
C SER A 358 -17.92 4.04 -21.77
N SER A 359 -19.06 3.51 -21.28
CA SER A 359 -20.41 3.89 -21.69
C SER A 359 -20.86 5.24 -21.13
N ASN A 360 -20.49 5.56 -19.87
CA ASN A 360 -20.94 6.77 -19.19
C ASN A 360 -19.98 7.95 -19.34
N ALA A 361 -18.71 7.69 -19.64
CA ALA A 361 -17.68 8.71 -19.78
C ALA A 361 -18.04 9.88 -20.71
N PRO A 362 -18.68 9.67 -21.89
CA PRO A 362 -19.11 10.77 -22.76
C PRO A 362 -20.11 11.73 -22.08
N ILE A 363 -21.04 11.19 -21.29
CA ILE A 363 -22.03 11.96 -20.54
C ILE A 363 -21.34 12.65 -19.37
N THR A 364 -20.57 11.88 -18.60
CA THR A 364 -19.88 12.38 -17.40
C THR A 364 -18.90 13.51 -17.73
N SER A 365 -18.16 13.43 -18.84
CA SER A 365 -17.24 14.49 -19.26
C SER A 365 -17.93 15.81 -19.59
N GLY A 366 -19.23 15.80 -19.88
CA GLY A 366 -20.04 16.99 -20.14
C GLY A 366 -20.69 17.58 -18.89
N MET A 367 -20.54 16.95 -17.73
CA MET A 367 -21.09 17.46 -16.47
C MET A 367 -20.30 18.65 -15.93
N ASP A 368 -20.96 19.57 -15.26
CA ASP A 368 -20.29 20.49 -14.36
C ASP A 368 -19.91 19.79 -13.04
N LEU A 369 -19.04 20.42 -12.25
CA LEU A 369 -18.52 19.84 -11.03
C LEU A 369 -19.60 19.54 -9.98
N ARG A 370 -20.63 20.40 -9.88
CA ARG A 370 -21.75 20.22 -8.95
C ARG A 370 -22.60 19.01 -9.33
N THR A 371 -22.89 18.85 -10.62
CA THR A 371 -23.63 17.71 -11.15
C THR A 371 -22.87 16.41 -10.92
N LEU A 372 -21.56 16.41 -11.11
CA LEU A 372 -20.74 15.23 -10.83
C LEU A 372 -20.75 14.86 -9.34
N LEU A 373 -20.58 15.83 -8.43
CA LEU A 373 -20.62 15.57 -6.98
C LEU A 373 -21.99 15.05 -6.53
N TYR A 374 -23.06 15.58 -7.09
CA TYR A 374 -24.40 15.06 -6.87
C TYR A 374 -24.55 13.61 -7.38
N ALA A 375 -24.02 13.31 -8.56
CA ALA A 375 -24.02 11.94 -9.09
C ALA A 375 -23.22 10.97 -8.20
N CYS A 376 -22.09 11.40 -7.63
CA CYS A 376 -21.33 10.61 -6.65
C CYS A 376 -22.18 10.30 -5.39
N GLU A 377 -22.88 11.31 -4.85
CA GLU A 377 -23.77 11.16 -3.69
C GLU A 377 -24.89 10.15 -3.99
N MET A 378 -25.49 10.22 -5.17
CA MET A 378 -26.55 9.32 -5.59
C MET A 378 -26.04 7.89 -5.79
N ASP A 379 -24.85 7.71 -6.37
CA ASP A 379 -24.24 6.39 -6.53
C ASP A 379 -23.95 5.74 -5.16
N SER A 380 -23.42 6.52 -4.20
CA SER A 380 -23.22 6.06 -2.82
C SER A 380 -24.57 5.65 -2.17
N GLN A 381 -25.61 6.45 -2.33
CA GLN A 381 -26.91 6.19 -1.72
C GLN A 381 -27.65 4.99 -2.32
N TYR A 382 -27.64 4.84 -3.65
CA TYR A 382 -28.52 3.87 -4.30
C TYR A 382 -27.81 2.59 -4.72
N GLN A 383 -26.55 2.64 -5.12
CA GLN A 383 -25.83 1.45 -5.57
C GLN A 383 -24.91 0.88 -4.48
N HIS A 384 -24.13 1.73 -3.83
CA HIS A 384 -23.19 1.28 -2.82
C HIS A 384 -23.92 0.72 -1.58
N GLU A 385 -24.91 1.45 -1.04
CA GLU A 385 -25.70 1.01 0.11
C GLU A 385 -26.45 -0.30 -0.18
N GLN A 386 -27.07 -0.43 -1.35
CA GLN A 386 -27.76 -1.66 -1.75
C GLN A 386 -26.82 -2.86 -1.86
N ARG A 387 -25.66 -2.69 -2.49
CA ARG A 387 -24.66 -3.76 -2.61
C ARG A 387 -24.09 -4.16 -1.25
N THR A 388 -23.88 -3.19 -0.38
CA THR A 388 -23.45 -3.44 1.00
C THR A 388 -24.47 -4.29 1.74
N ALA A 389 -25.75 -3.92 1.69
CA ALA A 389 -26.83 -4.68 2.33
C ALA A 389 -26.92 -6.12 1.81
N GLN A 390 -26.79 -6.33 0.49
CA GLN A 390 -26.76 -7.67 -0.11
C GLN A 390 -25.59 -8.50 0.41
N ASN A 391 -24.37 -7.96 0.41
CA ASN A 391 -23.19 -8.66 0.94
C ASN A 391 -23.28 -8.91 2.44
N ALA A 392 -23.92 -7.99 3.21
CA ALA A 392 -24.13 -8.17 4.64
C ALA A 392 -25.08 -9.34 4.93
N ILE A 393 -26.15 -9.50 4.16
CA ILE A 393 -27.07 -10.65 4.25
C ILE A 393 -26.30 -11.95 3.99
N GLU A 394 -25.50 -12.00 2.93
CA GLU A 394 -24.70 -13.18 2.58
C GLU A 394 -23.70 -13.56 3.67
N ALA A 395 -23.00 -12.57 4.24
CA ALA A 395 -22.07 -12.79 5.35
C ALA A 395 -22.82 -13.29 6.61
N GLN A 396 -23.90 -12.62 7.01
CA GLN A 396 -24.68 -12.95 8.21
C GLN A 396 -25.32 -14.34 8.16
N GLN A 397 -25.81 -14.78 7.01
CA GLN A 397 -26.34 -16.14 6.82
C GLN A 397 -25.31 -17.23 7.11
N ARG A 398 -24.03 -16.89 7.04
CA ARG A 398 -22.89 -17.77 7.29
C ARG A 398 -22.18 -17.50 8.62
N GLY A 399 -22.75 -16.59 9.44
CA GLY A 399 -22.18 -16.22 10.74
C GLY A 399 -20.91 -15.37 10.66
N LEU A 400 -20.67 -14.68 9.52
CA LEU A 400 -19.50 -13.82 9.29
C LEU A 400 -19.86 -12.35 9.46
N ASP A 401 -18.88 -11.55 9.92
CA ASP A 401 -18.95 -10.11 9.85
C ASP A 401 -18.65 -9.62 8.42
N LEU A 402 -19.45 -8.65 7.90
CA LEU A 402 -19.09 -7.95 6.68
C LEU A 402 -18.10 -6.83 7.00
N ILE A 403 -16.90 -6.88 6.37
CA ILE A 403 -15.88 -5.83 6.46
C ILE A 403 -15.46 -5.36 5.07
N ALA A 404 -14.81 -4.19 4.98
CA ALA A 404 -14.25 -3.70 3.72
C ALA A 404 -12.73 -3.81 3.75
N TYR A 405 -12.12 -4.51 2.76
CA TYR A 405 -10.66 -4.53 2.61
C TYR A 405 -10.12 -3.26 1.93
N GLU A 406 -10.94 -2.60 1.12
CA GLU A 406 -10.70 -1.31 0.46
C GLU A 406 -12.03 -0.58 0.28
N GLY A 407 -12.00 0.75 0.16
CA GLY A 407 -13.18 1.51 -0.20
C GLY A 407 -12.95 3.01 -0.24
N GLY A 408 -13.95 3.71 -0.73
CA GLY A 408 -13.97 5.14 -0.98
C GLY A 408 -14.50 5.47 -2.37
N GLN A 409 -14.08 6.58 -2.96
CA GLN A 409 -14.49 6.96 -4.32
C GLN A 409 -13.66 6.20 -5.38
N HIS A 410 -14.31 5.85 -6.50
CA HIS A 410 -13.68 5.26 -7.68
C HIS A 410 -13.96 6.12 -8.93
N LEU A 411 -13.61 7.40 -8.86
CA LEU A 411 -13.69 8.33 -9.99
C LEU A 411 -12.47 8.14 -10.89
N VAL A 412 -12.56 7.14 -11.77
CA VAL A 412 -11.49 6.74 -12.68
C VAL A 412 -12.08 6.39 -14.04
N GLY A 413 -11.52 6.92 -15.12
CA GLY A 413 -11.84 6.49 -16.47
C GLY A 413 -11.31 5.09 -16.73
N VAL A 414 -12.18 4.15 -17.14
CA VAL A 414 -11.79 2.76 -17.40
C VAL A 414 -12.02 2.39 -18.87
N GLY A 415 -11.25 1.39 -19.36
CA GLY A 415 -11.31 0.95 -20.74
C GLY A 415 -10.96 2.09 -21.72
N THR A 416 -11.84 2.40 -22.67
CA THR A 416 -11.62 3.47 -23.66
C THR A 416 -11.63 4.87 -23.06
N ALA A 417 -12.14 5.04 -21.83
CA ALA A 417 -12.18 6.32 -21.13
C ALA A 417 -10.89 6.66 -20.35
N LEU A 418 -9.94 5.72 -20.21
CA LEU A 418 -8.72 5.89 -19.43
C LEU A 418 -7.87 7.11 -19.85
N ASN A 419 -7.85 7.43 -21.14
CA ASN A 419 -7.08 8.54 -21.69
C ASN A 419 -7.93 9.79 -21.98
N ASN A 420 -9.15 9.88 -21.43
CA ASN A 420 -9.99 11.07 -21.53
C ASN A 420 -9.52 12.12 -20.52
N GLN A 421 -8.75 13.13 -20.99
CA GLN A 421 -8.17 14.16 -20.13
C GLN A 421 -9.25 15.04 -19.47
N THR A 422 -10.32 15.40 -20.20
CA THR A 422 -11.44 16.18 -19.65
C THR A 422 -12.10 15.47 -18.46
N LEU A 423 -12.32 14.15 -18.59
CA LEU A 423 -12.86 13.33 -17.51
C LEU A 423 -11.89 13.25 -16.33
N THR A 424 -10.61 13.07 -16.60
CA THR A 424 -9.55 13.03 -15.57
C THR A 424 -9.51 14.33 -14.77
N ASP A 425 -9.48 15.48 -15.46
CA ASP A 425 -9.43 16.80 -14.81
C ASP A 425 -10.67 17.05 -13.96
N LEU A 426 -11.85 16.68 -14.46
CA LEU A 426 -13.11 16.79 -13.73
C LEU A 426 -13.12 15.90 -12.48
N PHE A 427 -12.63 14.67 -12.56
CA PHE A 427 -12.51 13.75 -11.42
C PHE A 427 -11.50 14.24 -10.38
N ILE A 428 -10.38 14.80 -10.79
CA ILE A 428 -9.40 15.43 -9.89
C ILE A 428 -10.04 16.64 -9.18
N ALA A 429 -10.76 17.49 -9.91
CA ALA A 429 -11.45 18.64 -9.34
C ALA A 429 -12.51 18.22 -8.30
N ALA A 430 -13.28 17.16 -8.58
CA ALA A 430 -14.26 16.62 -7.64
C ALA A 430 -13.60 16.10 -6.36
N ASN A 431 -12.48 15.39 -6.47
CA ASN A 431 -11.73 14.89 -5.31
C ASN A 431 -11.18 16.00 -4.41
N ARG A 432 -10.89 17.17 -4.98
CA ARG A 432 -10.40 18.36 -4.27
C ARG A 432 -11.52 19.27 -3.75
N HIS A 433 -12.78 19.00 -4.10
CA HIS A 433 -13.90 19.85 -3.71
C HIS A 433 -14.29 19.64 -2.24
N PRO A 434 -14.64 20.71 -1.49
CA PRO A 434 -15.05 20.59 -0.08
C PRO A 434 -16.22 19.65 0.17
N ASP A 435 -17.16 19.53 -0.75
CA ASP A 435 -18.33 18.64 -0.62
C ASP A 435 -17.93 17.15 -0.52
N MET A 436 -16.76 16.77 -1.02
CA MET A 436 -16.25 15.41 -0.90
C MET A 436 -16.12 14.98 0.57
N ARG A 437 -15.88 15.92 1.50
CA ARG A 437 -15.92 15.67 2.95
C ARG A 437 -17.27 15.10 3.40
N GLY A 438 -18.35 15.76 3.00
CA GLY A 438 -19.70 15.33 3.35
C GLY A 438 -20.09 14.00 2.68
N ILE A 439 -19.64 13.78 1.43
CA ILE A 439 -19.91 12.53 0.69
C ILE A 439 -19.23 11.36 1.41
N TYR A 440 -17.95 11.45 1.78
CA TYR A 440 -17.25 10.40 2.53
C TYR A 440 -17.88 10.10 3.88
N TYR A 441 -18.26 11.15 4.62
CA TYR A 441 -18.93 10.99 5.91
C TYR A 441 -20.25 10.19 5.77
N ARG A 442 -21.13 10.58 4.83
CA ARG A 442 -22.42 9.91 4.62
C ARG A 442 -22.28 8.52 4.01
N ASP A 443 -21.25 8.30 3.16
CA ASP A 443 -20.94 6.98 2.61
C ASP A 443 -20.60 5.98 3.71
N LEU A 444 -19.75 6.38 4.66
CA LEU A 444 -19.43 5.55 5.83
C LEU A 444 -20.61 5.30 6.75
N GLN A 445 -21.52 6.30 6.90
CA GLN A 445 -22.77 6.09 7.63
C GLN A 445 -23.69 5.05 6.95
N ARG A 446 -23.78 5.08 5.60
CA ARG A 446 -24.53 4.10 4.82
C ARG A 446 -23.90 2.71 4.91
N TRP A 447 -22.58 2.62 4.80
CA TRP A 447 -21.85 1.38 5.01
C TRP A 447 -22.22 0.73 6.36
N GLN A 448 -22.11 1.49 7.44
CA GLN A 448 -22.44 1.01 8.78
C GLN A 448 -23.95 0.67 8.91
N GLY A 449 -24.83 1.53 8.40
CA GLY A 449 -26.29 1.33 8.43
C GLY A 449 -26.74 0.12 7.64
N ALA A 450 -26.06 -0.23 6.56
CA ALA A 450 -26.33 -1.41 5.72
C ALA A 450 -25.71 -2.72 6.27
N GLY A 451 -25.04 -2.70 7.42
CA GLY A 451 -24.52 -3.88 8.11
C GLY A 451 -23.02 -4.08 8.02
N GLY A 452 -22.27 -3.18 7.38
CA GLY A 452 -20.80 -3.19 7.39
C GLY A 452 -20.24 -2.86 8.77
N LYS A 453 -19.17 -3.55 9.18
CA LYS A 453 -18.56 -3.41 10.51
C LYS A 453 -17.31 -2.53 10.47
N MET A 454 -16.26 -2.96 9.82
CA MET A 454 -14.99 -2.24 9.69
C MET A 454 -14.79 -1.82 8.23
N PHE A 455 -14.23 -0.64 8.03
CA PHE A 455 -14.00 -0.07 6.69
C PHE A 455 -12.53 0.33 6.53
N MET A 456 -11.83 -0.27 5.56
CA MET A 456 -10.48 0.12 5.20
C MET A 456 -10.53 1.16 4.08
N ALA A 457 -10.17 2.40 4.38
CA ALA A 457 -10.09 3.45 3.36
C ALA A 457 -8.93 3.18 2.39
N TYR A 458 -9.15 3.32 1.11
CA TYR A 458 -8.13 3.20 0.10
C TYR A 458 -7.88 4.57 -0.55
N ARG A 459 -6.69 5.12 -0.42
CA ARG A 459 -5.52 4.77 0.42
C ARG A 459 -5.01 6.02 1.16
N LEU A 460 -4.06 5.88 2.11
CA LEU A 460 -3.58 7.00 2.93
C LEU A 460 -3.09 8.16 2.08
N THR A 461 -2.09 7.93 1.23
CA THR A 461 -1.50 8.96 0.36
C THR A 461 -1.52 8.49 -1.09
N GLY A 462 -1.75 9.39 -2.02
CA GLY A 462 -1.69 9.05 -3.43
C GLY A 462 -1.85 10.29 -4.31
N GLU A 463 -0.94 10.44 -5.27
CA GLU A 463 -1.00 11.52 -6.25
C GLU A 463 -2.20 11.34 -7.18
N PRO A 464 -2.99 12.39 -7.45
CA PRO A 464 -4.04 12.35 -8.44
C PRO A 464 -3.51 12.12 -9.85
N SER A 465 -4.13 11.21 -10.59
CA SER A 465 -3.74 10.89 -11.97
C SER A 465 -4.92 10.32 -12.76
N LYS A 466 -4.72 10.02 -14.03
CA LYS A 466 -5.69 9.27 -14.83
C LYS A 466 -6.00 7.86 -14.28
N TYR A 467 -5.13 7.33 -13.43
CA TYR A 467 -5.33 6.04 -12.75
C TYR A 467 -6.10 6.17 -11.43
N GLY A 468 -6.58 7.37 -11.11
CA GLY A 468 -7.41 7.67 -9.96
C GLY A 468 -6.80 8.67 -8.99
N SER A 469 -7.65 9.16 -8.08
CA SER A 469 -7.31 10.09 -7.01
C SER A 469 -7.61 9.45 -5.66
N PHE A 470 -7.09 8.24 -5.42
CA PHE A 470 -7.48 7.42 -4.26
C PHE A 470 -6.93 7.94 -2.93
N GLY A 471 -5.80 8.66 -2.91
CA GLY A 471 -5.20 9.16 -1.68
C GLY A 471 -6.19 10.00 -0.86
N LEU A 472 -6.32 9.72 0.44
CA LEU A 472 -6.97 10.63 1.40
C LEU A 472 -6.18 11.93 1.49
N LEU A 473 -4.86 11.81 1.33
CA LEU A 473 -3.89 12.88 1.18
C LEU A 473 -3.25 12.77 -0.21
N GLU A 474 -2.98 13.88 -0.88
CA GLU A 474 -2.22 13.89 -2.13
C GLU A 474 -0.70 13.77 -1.89
N TYR A 475 -0.24 14.23 -0.73
CA TYR A 475 1.15 14.13 -0.24
C TYR A 475 1.19 14.20 1.29
N GLN A 476 2.23 13.65 1.91
CA GLN A 476 2.30 13.47 3.37
C GLN A 476 2.12 14.78 4.16
N SER A 477 2.75 15.86 3.72
CA SER A 477 2.69 17.18 4.39
C SER A 477 1.46 18.01 4.02
N GLN A 478 0.47 17.46 3.30
CA GLN A 478 -0.75 18.19 2.94
C GLN A 478 -1.49 18.68 4.19
N THR A 479 -1.87 19.95 4.18
CA THR A 479 -2.64 20.52 5.28
C THR A 479 -4.01 19.83 5.40
N ARG A 480 -4.38 19.41 6.60
CA ARG A 480 -5.65 18.69 6.84
C ARG A 480 -6.87 19.51 6.42
N ARG A 481 -6.76 20.83 6.39
CA ARG A 481 -7.82 21.75 5.91
C ARG A 481 -8.17 21.56 4.44
N THR A 482 -7.23 21.14 3.60
CA THR A 482 -7.44 20.91 2.15
C THR A 482 -7.63 19.44 1.81
N ALA A 483 -7.51 18.53 2.78
CA ALA A 483 -7.66 17.10 2.62
C ALA A 483 -9.11 16.68 2.93
N HIS A 484 -10.04 16.99 2.03
CA HIS A 484 -11.48 16.86 2.28
C HIS A 484 -11.94 15.41 2.51
N LYS A 485 -11.38 14.44 1.78
CA LYS A 485 -11.64 13.01 1.99
C LYS A 485 -11.19 12.55 3.39
N TRP A 486 -9.98 12.94 3.76
CA TRP A 486 -9.47 12.73 5.11
C TRP A 486 -10.41 13.29 6.17
N ALA A 487 -10.79 14.57 6.02
CA ALA A 487 -11.66 15.26 6.98
C ALA A 487 -13.01 14.55 7.13
N GLY A 488 -13.60 14.02 6.03
CA GLY A 488 -14.86 13.26 6.09
C GLY A 488 -14.74 11.98 6.91
N ILE A 489 -13.62 11.28 6.83
CA ILE A 489 -13.34 10.10 7.66
C ILE A 489 -13.12 10.51 9.11
N MET A 490 -12.35 11.57 9.39
CA MET A 490 -12.12 12.05 10.75
C MET A 490 -13.42 12.46 11.44
N ASP A 491 -14.32 13.16 10.73
CA ASP A 491 -15.66 13.48 11.24
C ASP A 491 -16.45 12.21 11.62
N PHE A 492 -16.36 11.17 10.80
CA PHE A 492 -17.09 9.92 11.05
C PHE A 492 -16.58 9.18 12.28
N ILE A 493 -15.27 9.15 12.51
CA ILE A 493 -14.67 8.51 13.70
C ILE A 493 -14.63 9.42 14.92
N GLY A 494 -15.16 10.67 14.83
CA GLY A 494 -15.25 11.61 15.96
C GLY A 494 -13.90 12.23 16.37
N ARG A 495 -13.01 12.50 15.42
CA ARG A 495 -11.68 13.08 15.61
C ARG A 495 -11.43 14.36 14.82
#